data_795b2e8538fb341429ac4cb444fda1f5
#
_entry.id   795b2e8538fb341429ac4cb444fda1f5
#
_cell.length_a   1.000
_cell.length_b   1.000
_cell.length_c   1.000
_cell.angle_alpha   90.00
_cell.angle_beta   90.00
_cell.angle_gamma   90.00
#
_symmetry.space_group_name_H-M   'P 1'
#
loop_
_entity.id
_entity.type
_entity.pdbx_description
1 polymer ?
#
loop_
_entity_poly.entity_id
_entity_poly.type
_entity_poly.pdbx_seq_one_letter_code
_entity_poly.pdbx_strand_id
1 'polypeptide(L)'
;MKLFCCSDIHSAYTPWMKALEEVGFDKNNEEHKIILCGDLFDRTDEPLQVYYFVTEMLNNDKLIYVKGNHESLMLECIERGYPSNRDWSNGTAKSIIDLAPNAKNFYDACNVVYEKVKPLFDRYVNYFETKNYIFVHSWIPVNNDDCLPYYYTRNRRFEFNPDWRNAHYSDWEAARWSNPFDMAARGLLPDKTVVFGHWHTSWPRSRYNGEPEWGKDADFSPYFGDGYIGIDACTAHSGKVNVLVLEDEFI
;
A
#
# COMPACT_ATOMS: atom_id res chain seq x y z
N MET A 1 -10.00 -6.18 -19.26
CA MET A 1 -9.36 -6.88 -18.12
C MET A 1 -10.02 -6.46 -16.81
N LYS A 2 -10.22 -7.38 -15.87
CA LYS A 2 -10.83 -7.11 -14.59
C LYS A 2 -9.74 -6.96 -13.52
N LEU A 3 -9.68 -5.80 -12.88
CA LEU A 3 -8.66 -5.43 -11.90
C LEU A 3 -9.24 -5.52 -10.50
N PHE A 4 -8.57 -6.26 -9.62
CA PHE A 4 -8.92 -6.44 -8.22
C PHE A 4 -7.93 -5.63 -7.37
N CYS A 5 -8.31 -4.38 -7.03
CA CYS A 5 -7.42 -3.40 -6.43
C CYS A 5 -7.53 -3.45 -4.91
N CYS A 6 -6.41 -3.65 -4.22
CA CYS A 6 -6.32 -3.70 -2.77
C CYS A 6 -5.06 -2.98 -2.28
N SER A 7 -5.01 -2.67 -0.99
CA SER A 7 -3.91 -1.96 -0.36
C SER A 7 -3.82 -2.31 1.12
N ASP A 8 -2.67 -2.03 1.74
CA ASP A 8 -2.50 -2.10 3.20
C ASP A 8 -2.95 -3.44 3.79
N ILE A 9 -2.48 -4.52 3.15
CA ILE A 9 -2.81 -5.91 3.56
C ILE A 9 -2.27 -6.20 4.94
N HIS A 10 -1.07 -5.68 5.26
CA HIS A 10 -0.48 -5.76 6.59
C HIS A 10 -0.49 -7.18 7.17
N SER A 11 -0.05 -8.15 6.38
CA SER A 11 0.01 -9.58 6.76
C SER A 11 -1.34 -10.25 7.05
N ALA A 12 -2.47 -9.63 6.72
CA ALA A 12 -3.81 -10.17 6.97
C ALA A 12 -4.28 -11.09 5.83
N TYR A 13 -3.68 -12.26 5.71
CA TYR A 13 -3.98 -13.20 4.63
C TYR A 13 -5.44 -13.66 4.62
N THR A 14 -5.95 -14.13 5.76
CA THR A 14 -7.32 -14.66 5.88
C THR A 14 -8.40 -13.65 5.50
N PRO A 15 -8.39 -12.40 6.02
CA PRO A 15 -9.32 -11.35 5.55
C PRO A 15 -9.17 -11.02 4.07
N TRP A 16 -7.94 -11.02 3.54
CA TRP A 16 -7.69 -10.71 2.14
C TRP A 16 -8.26 -11.78 1.21
N MET A 17 -8.01 -13.07 1.49
CA MET A 17 -8.57 -14.18 0.70
C MET A 17 -10.09 -14.17 0.69
N LYS A 18 -10.70 -13.91 1.85
CA LYS A 18 -12.15 -13.76 1.96
C LYS A 18 -12.68 -12.61 1.08
N ALA A 19 -12.03 -11.45 1.13
CA ALA A 19 -12.43 -10.29 0.32
C ALA A 19 -12.28 -10.56 -1.19
N LEU A 20 -11.22 -11.26 -1.62
CA LEU A 20 -11.02 -11.66 -3.02
C LEU A 20 -12.10 -12.66 -3.49
N GLU A 21 -12.47 -13.63 -2.64
CA GLU A 21 -13.54 -14.60 -2.92
C GLU A 21 -14.91 -13.91 -3.05
N GLU A 22 -15.24 -13.01 -2.12
CA GLU A 22 -16.51 -12.27 -2.11
C GLU A 22 -16.73 -11.44 -3.39
N VAL A 23 -15.66 -10.91 -3.99
CA VAL A 23 -15.75 -10.15 -5.25
C VAL A 23 -15.54 -11.01 -6.51
N GLY A 24 -15.35 -12.33 -6.34
CA GLY A 24 -15.24 -13.28 -7.43
C GLY A 24 -13.90 -13.29 -8.16
N PHE A 25 -12.77 -13.02 -7.45
CA PHE A 25 -11.45 -13.21 -8.03
C PHE A 25 -11.20 -14.70 -8.31
N ASP A 26 -10.77 -15.00 -9.54
CA ASP A 26 -10.32 -16.34 -9.95
C ASP A 26 -8.90 -16.26 -10.51
N LYS A 27 -7.95 -16.88 -9.83
CA LYS A 27 -6.54 -16.88 -10.23
C LYS A 27 -6.28 -17.61 -11.55
N ASN A 28 -7.20 -18.50 -11.97
CA ASN A 28 -7.10 -19.22 -13.23
C ASN A 28 -7.72 -18.47 -14.42
N ASN A 29 -8.46 -17.39 -14.17
CA ASN A 29 -9.03 -16.55 -15.22
C ASN A 29 -7.96 -15.60 -15.75
N GLU A 30 -7.60 -15.72 -17.03
CA GLU A 30 -6.58 -14.89 -17.69
C GLU A 30 -6.90 -13.38 -17.66
N GLU A 31 -8.19 -13.01 -17.64
CA GLU A 31 -8.67 -11.63 -17.59
C GLU A 31 -8.69 -11.01 -16.19
N HIS A 32 -8.34 -11.77 -15.13
CA HIS A 32 -8.26 -11.28 -13.76
C HIS A 32 -6.83 -10.95 -13.37
N LYS A 33 -6.64 -9.76 -12.78
CA LYS A 33 -5.35 -9.31 -12.24
C LYS A 33 -5.53 -8.54 -10.95
N ILE A 34 -4.68 -8.80 -9.96
CA ILE A 34 -4.63 -8.06 -8.69
C ILE A 34 -3.72 -6.84 -8.89
N ILE A 35 -4.16 -5.67 -8.41
CA ILE A 35 -3.33 -4.47 -8.23
C ILE A 35 -3.17 -4.26 -6.73
N LEU A 36 -1.96 -4.47 -6.20
CA LEU A 36 -1.62 -4.27 -4.79
C LEU A 36 -0.93 -2.91 -4.62
N CYS A 37 -1.59 -1.98 -3.93
CA CYS A 37 -1.12 -0.62 -3.71
C CYS A 37 -0.29 -0.49 -2.41
N GLY A 38 0.69 -1.38 -2.21
CA GLY A 38 1.69 -1.31 -1.14
C GLY A 38 1.25 -1.85 0.22
N ASP A 39 2.19 -1.80 1.15
CA ASP A 39 2.06 -2.19 2.57
C ASP A 39 1.59 -3.64 2.74
N LEU A 40 2.43 -4.56 2.23
CA LEU A 40 2.13 -5.98 2.19
C LEU A 40 2.24 -6.64 3.58
N PHE A 41 3.30 -6.30 4.32
CA PHE A 41 3.64 -6.91 5.60
C PHE A 41 3.34 -5.99 6.78
N ASP A 42 3.75 -6.43 7.97
CA ASP A 42 3.62 -5.74 9.26
C ASP A 42 2.21 -5.84 9.88
N ARG A 43 2.09 -5.40 11.11
CA ARG A 43 0.87 -5.19 11.91
C ARG A 43 0.08 -6.44 12.29
N THR A 44 -0.17 -7.41 11.40
CA THR A 44 -0.91 -8.64 11.70
C THR A 44 -0.06 -9.92 11.59
N ASP A 45 -0.66 -11.12 11.67
CA ASP A 45 0.04 -12.32 12.12
C ASP A 45 0.24 -13.41 11.04
N GLU A 46 -0.09 -13.14 9.78
CA GLU A 46 -0.04 -14.15 8.71
C GLU A 46 0.97 -13.81 7.58
N PRO A 47 2.21 -13.31 7.87
CA PRO A 47 3.12 -12.83 6.83
C PRO A 47 3.63 -13.95 5.91
N LEU A 48 3.76 -15.20 6.40
CA LEU A 48 4.19 -16.33 5.57
C LEU A 48 3.14 -16.70 4.52
N GLN A 49 1.88 -16.70 4.89
CA GLN A 49 0.77 -17.01 3.96
C GLN A 49 0.68 -15.92 2.89
N VAL A 50 0.78 -14.66 3.29
CA VAL A 50 0.83 -13.51 2.37
C VAL A 50 2.03 -13.63 1.43
N TYR A 51 3.23 -13.93 1.96
CA TYR A 51 4.44 -14.13 1.16
C TYR A 51 4.25 -15.20 0.08
N TYR A 52 3.74 -16.39 0.44
CA TYR A 52 3.55 -17.47 -0.53
C TYR A 52 2.51 -17.11 -1.60
N PHE A 53 1.38 -16.52 -1.20
CA PHE A 53 0.34 -16.11 -2.15
C PHE A 53 0.84 -15.06 -3.14
N VAL A 54 1.50 -14.00 -2.64
CA VAL A 54 2.04 -12.94 -3.51
C VAL A 54 3.11 -13.47 -4.44
N THR A 55 3.98 -14.36 -3.94
CA THR A 55 4.99 -15.03 -4.78
C THR A 55 4.34 -15.83 -5.90
N GLU A 56 3.29 -16.61 -5.60
CA GLU A 56 2.53 -17.37 -6.60
C GLU A 56 1.91 -16.42 -7.64
N MET A 57 1.21 -15.37 -7.19
CA MET A 57 0.54 -14.42 -8.08
C MET A 57 1.52 -13.66 -8.97
N LEU A 58 2.66 -13.22 -8.43
CA LEU A 58 3.72 -12.57 -9.21
C LEU A 58 4.31 -13.52 -10.27
N ASN A 59 4.61 -14.78 -9.90
CA ASN A 59 5.21 -15.75 -10.82
C ASN A 59 4.27 -16.15 -11.97
N ASN A 60 2.96 -16.04 -11.76
CA ASN A 60 1.94 -16.32 -12.77
C ASN A 60 1.45 -15.05 -13.49
N ASP A 61 2.14 -13.91 -13.32
CA ASP A 61 1.75 -12.60 -13.87
C ASP A 61 0.29 -12.20 -13.55
N LYS A 62 -0.18 -12.55 -12.34
CA LYS A 62 -1.53 -12.24 -11.85
C LYS A 62 -1.57 -11.08 -10.87
N LEU A 63 -0.42 -10.50 -10.51
CA LEU A 63 -0.33 -9.40 -9.58
C LEU A 63 0.64 -8.33 -10.06
N ILE A 64 0.22 -7.08 -9.97
CA ILE A 64 1.06 -5.90 -10.09
C ILE A 64 1.25 -5.34 -8.67
N TYR A 65 2.53 -5.14 -8.30
CA TYR A 65 2.90 -4.71 -6.96
C TYR A 65 3.43 -3.28 -6.98
N VAL A 66 2.67 -2.37 -6.41
CA VAL A 66 3.09 -0.98 -6.16
C VAL A 66 3.75 -0.90 -4.79
N LYS A 67 4.90 -0.22 -4.68
CA LYS A 67 5.66 -0.09 -3.44
C LYS A 67 4.94 0.80 -2.44
N GLY A 68 4.79 0.33 -1.20
CA GLY A 68 4.37 1.12 -0.04
C GLY A 68 5.55 1.65 0.79
N ASN A 69 5.26 2.32 1.90
CA ASN A 69 6.29 2.80 2.81
C ASN A 69 6.77 1.70 3.78
N HIS A 70 5.94 0.70 4.10
CA HIS A 70 6.34 -0.43 4.94
C HIS A 70 7.37 -1.36 4.27
N GLU A 71 7.41 -1.44 2.94
CA GLU A 71 8.49 -2.11 2.21
C GLU A 71 9.84 -1.45 2.48
N SER A 72 9.91 -0.11 2.51
CA SER A 72 11.12 0.64 2.86
C SER A 72 11.49 0.43 4.33
N LEU A 73 10.52 0.45 5.26
CA LEU A 73 10.77 0.18 6.69
C LEU A 73 11.35 -1.21 6.93
N MET A 74 10.84 -2.23 6.23
CA MET A 74 11.36 -3.59 6.33
C MET A 74 12.80 -3.68 5.83
N LEU A 75 13.12 -3.09 4.67
CA LEU A 75 14.49 -3.06 4.15
C LEU A 75 15.45 -2.33 5.08
N GLU A 76 15.06 -1.17 5.64
CA GLU A 76 15.85 -0.42 6.62
C GLU A 76 16.14 -1.27 7.89
N CYS A 77 15.15 -2.02 8.38
CA CYS A 77 15.31 -2.89 9.54
C CYS A 77 16.25 -4.07 9.24
N ILE A 78 16.10 -4.69 8.08
CA ILE A 78 16.95 -5.78 7.59
C ILE A 78 18.41 -5.31 7.44
N GLU A 79 18.63 -4.16 6.78
CA GLU A 79 19.98 -3.60 6.58
C GLU A 79 20.67 -3.28 7.91
N ARG A 80 19.92 -2.76 8.88
CA ARG A 80 20.43 -2.47 10.22
C ARG A 80 20.77 -3.74 11.02
N GLY A 81 20.05 -4.86 10.78
CA GLY A 81 20.27 -6.14 11.43
C GLY A 81 19.78 -6.23 12.89
N TYR A 82 19.11 -5.21 13.41
CA TYR A 82 18.49 -5.19 14.75
C TYR A 82 17.26 -4.30 14.75
N PRO A 83 16.23 -4.59 15.60
CA PRO A 83 14.99 -3.83 15.61
C PRO A 83 15.11 -2.57 16.47
N SER A 84 14.54 -1.46 16.03
CA SER A 84 14.30 -0.25 16.80
C SER A 84 12.91 -0.29 17.48
N ASN A 85 12.62 0.68 18.36
CA ASN A 85 11.28 0.83 18.93
C ASN A 85 10.23 1.09 17.83
N ARG A 86 10.60 1.80 16.77
CA ARG A 86 9.71 2.04 15.61
C ARG A 86 9.35 0.73 14.92
N ASP A 87 10.31 -0.17 14.72
CA ASP A 87 10.07 -1.44 14.04
C ASP A 87 9.16 -2.37 14.86
N TRP A 88 9.29 -2.34 16.19
CA TRP A 88 8.36 -3.04 17.08
C TRP A 88 6.95 -2.43 17.04
N SER A 89 6.82 -1.11 17.10
CA SER A 89 5.51 -0.44 17.10
C SER A 89 4.79 -0.56 15.77
N ASN A 90 5.51 -0.62 14.65
CA ASN A 90 4.93 -0.83 13.31
C ASN A 90 4.64 -2.30 12.99
N GLY A 91 5.19 -3.25 13.76
CA GLY A 91 5.06 -4.68 13.49
C GLY A 91 6.15 -5.25 12.58
N THR A 92 7.06 -4.42 12.05
CA THR A 92 8.14 -4.83 11.13
C THR A 92 9.06 -5.88 11.75
N ALA A 93 9.47 -5.68 13.02
CA ALA A 93 10.31 -6.64 13.73
C ALA A 93 9.61 -7.99 13.89
N LYS A 94 8.30 -7.99 14.17
CA LYS A 94 7.49 -9.21 14.27
C LYS A 94 7.38 -9.91 12.93
N SER A 95 7.09 -9.17 11.86
CA SER A 95 7.02 -9.73 10.49
C SER A 95 8.33 -10.42 10.10
N ILE A 96 9.50 -9.82 10.40
CA ILE A 96 10.81 -10.43 10.13
C ILE A 96 10.97 -11.75 10.89
N ILE A 97 10.60 -11.79 12.17
CA ILE A 97 10.65 -13.02 12.98
C ILE A 97 9.73 -14.11 12.40
N ASP A 98 8.50 -13.75 12.10
CA ASP A 98 7.47 -14.69 11.61
C ASP A 98 7.78 -15.22 10.20
N LEU A 99 8.43 -14.40 9.34
CA LEU A 99 8.92 -14.83 8.02
C LEU A 99 10.13 -15.77 8.11
N ALA A 100 10.85 -15.80 9.23
CA ALA A 100 12.02 -16.62 9.47
C ALA A 100 11.94 -17.46 10.76
N PRO A 101 10.93 -18.34 10.94
CA PRO A 101 10.63 -18.99 12.22
C PRO A 101 11.74 -19.92 12.75
N ASN A 102 12.69 -20.32 11.88
CA ASN A 102 13.83 -21.19 12.24
C ASN A 102 15.14 -20.41 12.45
N ALA A 103 15.10 -19.08 12.41
CA ALA A 103 16.29 -18.24 12.61
C ALA A 103 16.77 -18.32 14.07
N LYS A 104 18.09 -18.31 14.29
CA LYS A 104 18.70 -18.46 15.62
C LYS A 104 18.61 -17.18 16.45
N ASN A 105 18.56 -16.04 15.78
CA ASN A 105 18.46 -14.71 16.37
C ASN A 105 17.94 -13.72 15.33
N PHE A 106 17.72 -12.46 15.73
CA PHE A 106 17.13 -11.45 14.84
C PHE A 106 17.99 -11.13 13.61
N TYR A 107 19.31 -11.08 13.76
CA TYR A 107 20.22 -10.84 12.64
C TYR A 107 20.16 -11.96 11.60
N ASP A 108 20.11 -13.21 12.05
CA ASP A 108 19.92 -14.37 11.18
C ASP A 108 18.54 -14.32 10.48
N ALA A 109 17.48 -13.90 11.21
CA ALA A 109 16.17 -13.68 10.63
C ALA A 109 16.19 -12.62 9.52
N CYS A 110 16.89 -11.50 9.72
CA CYS A 110 17.07 -10.46 8.70
C CYS A 110 17.69 -11.03 7.42
N ASN A 111 18.75 -11.84 7.52
CA ASN A 111 19.39 -12.44 6.35
C ASN A 111 18.44 -13.40 5.61
N VAL A 112 17.72 -14.26 6.35
CA VAL A 112 16.73 -15.19 5.76
C VAL A 112 15.60 -14.44 5.08
N VAL A 113 15.08 -13.37 5.71
CA VAL A 113 13.99 -12.58 5.16
C VAL A 113 14.43 -11.77 3.95
N TYR A 114 15.64 -11.21 3.96
CA TYR A 114 16.18 -10.52 2.79
C TYR A 114 16.14 -11.38 1.53
N GLU A 115 16.63 -12.62 1.61
CA GLU A 115 16.62 -13.57 0.49
C GLU A 115 15.20 -13.92 0.01
N LYS A 116 14.22 -13.90 0.93
CA LYS A 116 12.80 -14.11 0.59
C LYS A 116 12.17 -12.91 -0.09
N VAL A 117 12.30 -11.71 0.53
CA VAL A 117 11.56 -10.53 0.08
C VAL A 117 12.21 -9.82 -1.10
N LYS A 118 13.54 -9.95 -1.27
CA LYS A 118 14.26 -9.31 -2.38
C LYS A 118 13.66 -9.64 -3.74
N PRO A 119 13.38 -10.92 -4.10
CA PRO A 119 12.76 -11.24 -5.39
C PRO A 119 11.36 -10.65 -5.59
N LEU A 120 10.61 -10.39 -4.51
CA LEU A 120 9.33 -9.69 -4.56
C LEU A 120 9.55 -8.19 -4.76
N PHE A 121 10.45 -7.61 -3.97
CA PHE A 121 10.72 -6.18 -3.95
C PHE A 121 11.48 -5.69 -5.20
N ASP A 122 12.22 -6.54 -5.87
CA ASP A 122 12.80 -6.23 -7.19
C ASP A 122 11.72 -6.07 -8.29
N ARG A 123 10.47 -6.49 -8.02
CA ARG A 123 9.34 -6.45 -8.96
C ARG A 123 8.32 -5.36 -8.65
N TYR A 124 8.43 -4.65 -7.53
CA TYR A 124 7.53 -3.54 -7.28
C TYR A 124 7.83 -2.35 -8.19
N VAL A 125 6.78 -1.58 -8.46
CA VAL A 125 6.87 -0.31 -9.21
C VAL A 125 6.48 0.86 -8.29
N ASN A 126 6.84 2.09 -8.67
CA ASN A 126 6.42 3.27 -7.93
C ASN A 126 4.93 3.55 -8.10
N TYR A 127 4.43 3.29 -9.29
CA TYR A 127 3.02 3.41 -9.68
C TYR A 127 2.72 2.43 -10.81
N PHE A 128 1.45 2.17 -11.01
CA PHE A 128 0.95 1.48 -12.21
C PHE A 128 -0.15 2.33 -12.84
N GLU A 129 -0.27 2.29 -14.16
CA GLU A 129 -1.20 3.14 -14.89
C GLU A 129 -1.96 2.33 -15.94
N THR A 130 -3.25 2.57 -16.02
CA THR A 130 -4.15 2.06 -17.07
C THR A 130 -4.70 3.24 -17.87
N LYS A 131 -5.63 2.97 -18.76
CA LYS A 131 -6.25 4.02 -19.57
C LYS A 131 -6.91 5.12 -18.74
N ASN A 132 -7.61 4.73 -17.64
CA ASN A 132 -8.42 5.64 -16.84
C ASN A 132 -7.90 5.84 -15.40
N TYR A 133 -6.99 4.99 -14.91
CA TYR A 133 -6.56 4.98 -13.52
C TYR A 133 -5.05 5.06 -13.35
N ILE A 134 -4.64 5.64 -12.24
CA ILE A 134 -3.27 5.63 -11.70
C ILE A 134 -3.32 4.97 -10.33
N PHE A 135 -2.54 3.91 -10.13
CA PHE A 135 -2.45 3.18 -8.88
C PHE A 135 -1.15 3.54 -8.17
N VAL A 136 -1.24 4.04 -6.95
CA VAL A 136 -0.12 4.42 -6.09
C VAL A 136 -0.36 3.91 -4.67
N HIS A 137 0.66 3.90 -3.82
CA HIS A 137 0.44 3.59 -2.42
C HIS A 137 -0.27 4.74 -1.68
N SER A 138 0.28 5.94 -1.74
CA SER A 138 -0.31 7.15 -1.16
C SER A 138 -0.61 8.18 -2.26
N TRP A 139 0.37 9.01 -2.66
CA TRP A 139 0.16 10.01 -3.70
C TRP A 139 1.26 9.98 -4.74
N ILE A 140 1.09 10.76 -5.82
CA ILE A 140 2.13 11.06 -6.80
C ILE A 140 3.10 12.11 -6.26
N PRO A 141 4.37 12.15 -6.71
CA PRO A 141 5.30 13.22 -6.38
C PRO A 141 4.76 14.60 -6.76
N VAL A 142 4.89 15.55 -5.83
CA VAL A 142 4.49 16.95 -6.01
C VAL A 142 5.70 17.86 -5.77
N ASN A 143 5.69 19.07 -6.36
CA ASN A 143 6.70 20.07 -6.09
C ASN A 143 6.45 20.68 -4.69
N ASN A 144 7.49 20.79 -3.89
CA ASN A 144 7.46 21.51 -2.62
C ASN A 144 8.74 22.34 -2.44
N ASP A 145 8.64 23.39 -1.64
CA ASP A 145 9.76 24.32 -1.40
C ASP A 145 10.82 23.78 -0.43
N ASP A 146 10.57 22.60 0.20
CA ASP A 146 11.40 22.02 1.26
C ASP A 146 11.65 20.53 1.05
N CYS A 147 12.87 20.06 1.30
CA CYS A 147 13.28 18.64 1.26
C CYS A 147 12.78 17.79 2.45
N LEU A 148 11.79 18.23 3.21
CA LEU A 148 11.30 17.51 4.38
C LEU A 148 10.14 16.53 4.03
N PRO A 149 9.97 15.44 4.80
CA PRO A 149 8.89 14.48 4.56
C PRO A 149 7.49 15.13 4.56
N TYR A 150 6.60 14.69 3.69
CA TYR A 150 5.27 15.28 3.45
C TYR A 150 4.32 15.23 4.65
N TYR A 151 4.56 14.39 5.66
CA TYR A 151 3.72 14.34 6.87
C TYR A 151 3.84 15.56 7.80
N TYR A 152 4.82 16.47 7.61
CA TYR A 152 4.93 17.75 8.35
C TYR A 152 4.23 18.93 7.66
N THR A 153 3.10 18.72 6.99
CA THR A 153 2.63 19.55 5.88
C THR A 153 1.63 20.67 6.21
N ARG A 154 1.20 20.87 7.46
CA ARG A 154 0.10 21.82 7.77
C ARG A 154 0.26 23.24 7.22
N ASN A 155 1.49 23.72 6.97
CA ASN A 155 1.77 25.09 6.53
C ASN A 155 2.58 25.15 5.22
N ARG A 156 2.65 24.07 4.40
CA ARG A 156 3.48 24.01 3.20
C ARG A 156 2.70 24.30 1.95
N ARG A 157 3.39 24.92 1.01
CA ARG A 157 2.91 25.10 -0.34
C ARG A 157 3.32 23.88 -1.17
N PHE A 158 2.36 23.20 -1.72
CA PHE A 158 2.55 22.14 -2.70
C PHE A 158 2.02 22.61 -4.03
N GLU A 159 2.74 22.26 -5.09
CA GLU A 159 2.32 22.51 -6.46
C GLU A 159 2.29 21.21 -7.24
N PHE A 160 1.36 21.08 -8.17
CA PHE A 160 1.30 19.91 -9.03
C PHE A 160 2.60 19.80 -9.84
N ASN A 161 3.19 18.60 -9.85
CA ASN A 161 4.36 18.28 -10.68
C ASN A 161 3.89 17.65 -11.98
N PRO A 162 3.93 18.33 -13.13
CA PRO A 162 3.49 17.76 -14.40
C PRO A 162 4.37 16.60 -14.89
N ASP A 163 5.62 16.52 -14.40
CA ASP A 163 6.60 15.47 -14.74
C ASP A 163 6.72 14.40 -13.63
N TRP A 164 5.70 14.22 -12.81
CA TRP A 164 5.70 13.30 -11.68
C TRP A 164 6.07 11.86 -12.05
N ARG A 165 5.76 11.42 -13.28
CA ARG A 165 6.08 10.08 -13.78
C ARG A 165 7.59 9.82 -13.83
N ASN A 166 8.38 10.85 -14.12
CA ASN A 166 9.85 10.85 -14.19
C ASN A 166 10.52 11.37 -12.91
N ALA A 167 9.77 11.59 -11.84
CA ALA A 167 10.28 12.11 -10.58
C ALA A 167 11.40 11.23 -10.01
N HIS A 168 12.34 11.86 -9.33
CA HIS A 168 13.46 11.16 -8.72
C HIS A 168 12.99 10.19 -7.62
N TYR A 169 13.80 9.16 -7.34
CA TYR A 169 13.49 8.14 -6.32
C TYR A 169 13.13 8.75 -4.95
N SER A 170 13.86 9.81 -4.51
CA SER A 170 13.59 10.49 -3.24
C SER A 170 12.21 11.14 -3.19
N ASP A 171 11.69 11.63 -4.32
CA ASP A 171 10.38 12.27 -4.39
C ASP A 171 9.27 11.21 -4.28
N TRP A 172 9.48 10.03 -4.86
CA TRP A 172 8.61 8.88 -4.66
C TRP A 172 8.63 8.37 -3.22
N GLU A 173 9.81 8.32 -2.56
CA GLU A 173 9.89 7.97 -1.14
C GLU A 173 9.11 8.98 -0.28
N ALA A 174 9.23 10.27 -0.54
CA ALA A 174 8.47 11.30 0.16
C ALA A 174 6.96 11.19 -0.10
N ALA A 175 6.55 10.95 -1.36
CA ALA A 175 5.15 10.85 -1.76
C ALA A 175 4.41 9.70 -1.04
N ARG A 176 5.09 8.57 -0.76
CA ARG A 176 4.50 7.42 -0.03
C ARG A 176 4.10 7.72 1.40
N TRP A 177 4.58 8.83 1.98
CA TRP A 177 4.25 9.27 3.34
C TRP A 177 3.24 10.41 3.39
N SER A 178 2.71 10.85 2.27
CA SER A 178 1.73 11.94 2.24
C SER A 178 0.36 11.48 2.74
N ASN A 179 -0.49 12.43 3.15
CA ASN A 179 -1.92 12.15 3.27
C ASN A 179 -2.57 12.36 1.90
N PRO A 180 -3.01 11.29 1.20
CA PRO A 180 -3.52 11.39 -0.16
C PRO A 180 -4.82 12.22 -0.24
N PHE A 181 -5.66 12.16 0.79
CA PHE A 181 -6.89 12.97 0.85
C PHE A 181 -6.59 14.46 0.95
N ASP A 182 -5.56 14.84 1.74
CA ASP A 182 -5.12 16.24 1.81
C ASP A 182 -4.54 16.71 0.47
N MET A 183 -3.80 15.86 -0.25
CA MET A 183 -3.25 16.19 -1.57
C MET A 183 -4.37 16.40 -2.60
N ALA A 184 -5.36 15.50 -2.62
CA ALA A 184 -6.56 15.65 -3.46
C ALA A 184 -7.35 16.91 -3.13
N ALA A 185 -7.58 17.19 -1.84
CA ALA A 185 -8.31 18.39 -1.39
C ALA A 185 -7.60 19.71 -1.76
N ARG A 186 -6.29 19.68 -2.02
CA ARG A 186 -5.51 20.82 -2.53
C ARG A 186 -5.57 20.99 -4.05
N GLY A 187 -6.28 20.09 -4.75
CA GLY A 187 -6.38 20.11 -6.21
C GLY A 187 -5.13 19.59 -6.93
N LEU A 188 -4.27 18.81 -6.25
CA LEU A 188 -3.05 18.25 -6.83
C LEU A 188 -3.34 16.95 -7.60
N LEU A 189 -4.40 16.96 -8.40
CA LEU A 189 -4.92 15.81 -9.15
C LEU A 189 -4.27 15.71 -10.54
N PRO A 190 -3.85 14.50 -10.97
CA PRO A 190 -3.44 14.25 -12.34
C PRO A 190 -4.66 14.12 -13.28
N ASP A 191 -4.39 13.78 -14.52
CA ASP A 191 -5.35 13.64 -15.62
C ASP A 191 -6.25 12.41 -15.55
N LYS A 192 -5.97 11.45 -14.64
CA LYS A 192 -6.73 10.22 -14.43
C LYS A 192 -7.12 10.04 -12.98
N THR A 193 -8.07 9.16 -12.71
CA THR A 193 -8.47 8.82 -11.34
C THR A 193 -7.34 8.10 -10.59
N VAL A 194 -6.94 8.64 -9.44
CA VAL A 194 -5.91 8.05 -8.58
C VAL A 194 -6.55 7.06 -7.61
N VAL A 195 -6.06 5.82 -7.59
CA VAL A 195 -6.45 4.77 -6.63
C VAL A 195 -5.30 4.56 -5.65
N PHE A 196 -5.58 4.67 -4.35
CA PHE A 196 -4.54 4.66 -3.32
C PHE A 196 -4.97 4.02 -1.99
N GLY A 197 -3.98 3.65 -1.16
CA GLY A 197 -4.11 3.20 0.22
C GLY A 197 -3.51 4.17 1.23
N HIS A 198 -2.66 3.65 2.13
CA HIS A 198 -1.84 4.35 3.13
C HIS A 198 -2.60 5.08 4.23
N TRP A 199 -3.73 5.67 3.91
CA TRP A 199 -4.57 6.44 4.83
C TRP A 199 -6.00 5.89 4.82
N HIS A 200 -6.48 5.46 5.98
CA HIS A 200 -7.76 4.74 6.10
C HIS A 200 -8.96 5.58 5.65
N THR A 201 -9.92 4.91 5.03
CA THR A 201 -11.06 5.55 4.37
C THR A 201 -12.09 6.17 5.32
N SER A 202 -12.09 5.82 6.60
CA SER A 202 -12.93 6.48 7.61
C SER A 202 -12.44 7.90 7.96
N TRP A 203 -11.16 8.24 7.69
CA TRP A 203 -10.63 9.58 7.94
C TRP A 203 -11.32 10.67 7.11
N PRO A 204 -11.43 10.57 5.75
CA PRO A 204 -12.15 11.58 4.96
C PRO A 204 -13.63 11.64 5.30
N ARG A 205 -14.26 10.50 5.64
CA ARG A 205 -15.65 10.47 6.11
C ARG A 205 -15.84 11.30 7.39
N SER A 206 -14.93 11.13 8.35
CA SER A 206 -14.94 11.95 9.56
C SER A 206 -14.64 13.42 9.26
N ARG A 207 -13.63 13.67 8.45
CA ARG A 207 -13.13 15.02 8.19
C ARG A 207 -14.10 15.87 7.37
N TYR A 208 -14.75 15.26 6.38
CA TYR A 208 -15.59 15.98 5.42
C TYR A 208 -17.10 15.81 5.67
N ASN A 209 -17.51 14.66 6.22
CA ASN A 209 -18.93 14.32 6.39
C ASN A 209 -19.37 14.33 7.86
N GLY A 210 -18.45 14.45 8.84
CA GLY A 210 -18.77 14.40 10.27
C GLY A 210 -19.15 13.00 10.78
N GLU A 211 -18.77 11.94 10.05
CA GLU A 211 -18.98 10.54 10.44
C GLU A 211 -17.96 10.10 11.50
N PRO A 212 -18.19 8.99 12.24
CA PRO A 212 -17.20 8.45 13.16
C PRO A 212 -15.93 7.99 12.43
N GLU A 213 -14.76 8.44 12.89
CA GLU A 213 -13.46 7.96 12.36
C GLU A 213 -13.08 6.58 12.91
N TRP A 214 -13.48 6.32 14.17
CA TRP A 214 -13.10 5.11 14.92
C TRP A 214 -14.30 4.46 15.59
N GLY A 215 -14.11 3.19 15.97
CA GLY A 215 -15.12 2.41 16.71
C GLY A 215 -16.04 1.62 15.79
N LYS A 216 -17.11 1.05 16.37
CA LYS A 216 -18.01 0.10 15.70
C LYS A 216 -18.85 0.72 14.55
N ASP A 217 -19.04 2.02 14.61
CA ASP A 217 -19.87 2.76 13.65
C ASP A 217 -19.03 3.46 12.56
N ALA A 218 -17.68 3.30 12.61
CA ALA A 218 -16.79 3.81 11.58
C ALA A 218 -16.89 3.00 10.29
N ASP A 219 -17.00 3.70 9.16
CA ASP A 219 -17.05 3.06 7.83
C ASP A 219 -15.66 3.08 7.18
N PHE A 220 -15.11 1.89 6.98
CA PHE A 220 -13.84 1.64 6.31
C PHE A 220 -14.00 1.15 4.86
N SER A 221 -15.19 1.16 4.28
CA SER A 221 -15.40 0.82 2.87
C SER A 221 -14.69 1.82 1.94
N PRO A 222 -14.45 1.48 0.65
CA PRO A 222 -13.79 2.40 -0.27
C PRO A 222 -14.43 3.79 -0.29
N TYR A 223 -13.59 4.83 -0.31
CA TYR A 223 -14.04 6.23 -0.37
C TYR A 223 -13.85 6.79 -1.77
N PHE A 224 -14.92 7.29 -2.36
CA PHE A 224 -14.95 7.84 -3.72
C PHE A 224 -14.98 9.36 -3.67
N GLY A 225 -13.93 10.00 -4.16
CA GLY A 225 -13.87 11.45 -4.38
C GLY A 225 -13.84 11.82 -5.86
N ASP A 226 -13.85 13.10 -6.15
CA ASP A 226 -13.72 13.59 -7.53
C ASP A 226 -12.26 13.43 -7.99
N GLY A 227 -12.03 12.52 -8.95
CA GLY A 227 -10.71 12.18 -9.48
C GLY A 227 -9.84 11.28 -8.58
N TYR A 228 -10.38 10.67 -7.50
CA TYR A 228 -9.62 9.75 -6.66
C TYR A 228 -10.50 8.71 -5.92
N ILE A 229 -9.89 7.58 -5.56
CA ILE A 229 -10.52 6.51 -4.78
C ILE A 229 -9.53 6.03 -3.71
N GLY A 230 -9.90 6.17 -2.43
CA GLY A 230 -9.17 5.58 -1.30
C GLY A 230 -9.66 4.17 -1.00
N ILE A 231 -8.75 3.21 -0.77
CA ILE A 231 -9.10 1.79 -0.56
C ILE A 231 -8.51 1.17 0.71
N ASP A 232 -7.77 1.91 1.54
CA ASP A 232 -7.25 1.39 2.81
C ASP A 232 -8.38 1.17 3.83
N ALA A 233 -8.63 -0.08 4.17
CA ALA A 233 -9.64 -0.49 5.14
C ALA A 233 -9.17 -0.37 6.59
N CYS A 234 -7.98 0.16 6.87
CA CYS A 234 -7.32 0.09 8.20
C CYS A 234 -7.26 -1.36 8.73
N THR A 235 -6.71 -2.25 7.94
CA THR A 235 -6.83 -3.72 8.07
C THR A 235 -6.55 -4.21 9.49
N ALA A 236 -5.49 -3.73 10.12
CA ALA A 236 -5.12 -4.12 11.49
C ALA A 236 -6.15 -3.72 12.56
N HIS A 237 -6.99 -2.71 12.30
CA HIS A 237 -8.04 -2.25 13.20
C HIS A 237 -9.41 -2.84 12.83
N SER A 238 -9.77 -2.76 11.56
CA SER A 238 -11.08 -3.19 11.07
C SER A 238 -11.22 -4.72 10.94
N GLY A 239 -10.10 -5.44 10.81
CA GLY A 239 -10.07 -6.86 10.49
C GLY A 239 -10.57 -7.16 9.05
N LYS A 240 -10.61 -6.16 8.17
CA LYS A 240 -11.11 -6.26 6.79
C LYS A 240 -10.05 -5.79 5.80
N VAL A 241 -10.15 -6.27 4.57
CA VAL A 241 -9.43 -5.75 3.40
C VAL A 241 -10.45 -5.29 2.37
N ASN A 242 -10.29 -4.10 1.83
CA ASN A 242 -11.08 -3.67 0.69
C ASN A 242 -10.49 -4.26 -0.60
N VAL A 243 -11.34 -4.80 -1.45
CA VAL A 243 -11.02 -5.15 -2.83
C VAL A 243 -11.96 -4.40 -3.75
N LEU A 244 -11.45 -3.35 -4.38
CA LEU A 244 -12.17 -2.57 -5.38
C LEU A 244 -12.04 -3.27 -6.73
N VAL A 245 -13.17 -3.56 -7.39
CA VAL A 245 -13.16 -4.17 -8.72
C VAL A 245 -13.37 -3.10 -9.77
N LEU A 246 -12.41 -3.02 -10.71
CA LEU A 246 -12.45 -2.10 -11.86
C LEU A 246 -12.34 -2.89 -13.16
N GLU A 247 -12.93 -2.38 -14.22
CA GLU A 247 -12.72 -2.87 -15.57
C GLU A 247 -11.99 -1.78 -16.37
N ASP A 248 -10.80 -2.09 -16.91
CA ASP A 248 -10.03 -1.15 -17.70
C ASP A 248 -9.06 -1.85 -18.66
N GLU A 249 -8.45 -1.06 -19.54
CA GLU A 249 -7.47 -1.50 -20.53
C GLU A 249 -6.07 -1.08 -20.11
N PHE A 250 -5.09 -1.98 -20.25
CA PHE A 250 -3.67 -1.64 -20.11
C PHE A 250 -3.21 -0.77 -21.28
N ILE A 251 -2.32 0.19 -21.00
CA ILE A 251 -1.71 1.07 -22.00
C ILE A 251 -0.31 0.60 -22.36
#